data_f013426257a9082b93ea30afbba4241a
#
_entry.id   f013426257a9082b93ea30afbba4241a
#
_cell.length_a   1.000
_cell.length_b   1.000
_cell.length_c   1.000
_cell.angle_alpha   90.00
_cell.angle_beta   90.00
_cell.angle_gamma   90.00
#
_symmetry.space_group_name_H-M   'P 1'
#
loop_
_entity.id
_entity.type
_entity.pdbx_description
1 polymer ?
#
loop_
_entity_poly.entity_id
_entity_poly.type
_entity_poly.pdbx_seq_one_letter_code
_entity_poly.pdbx_strand_id
1 'polypeptide(L)'
;MKYLEKCFPLYNTRARRDPDVLSHAILRHEVGLAFNGPNNEQGRMDFRADLARVKCPVLVLAGDMDPIIPISLTETMAACLPPHLVRFERFENCGHGVHLDDPERAFRVLREFILS
;
A
#
# COMPACT_ATOMS: atom_id res chain seq x y z
N MET A 1 15.27 0.32 -14.64
CA MET A 1 14.34 -0.44 -15.49
C MET A 1 14.26 -1.91 -15.13
N LYS A 2 15.36 -2.64 -14.98
CA LYS A 2 15.36 -4.08 -14.63
C LYS A 2 14.57 -4.47 -13.37
N TYR A 3 14.50 -3.60 -12.36
CA TYR A 3 13.73 -3.86 -11.14
C TYR A 3 12.22 -3.93 -11.41
N LEU A 4 11.69 -2.94 -12.11
CA LEU A 4 10.26 -2.91 -12.45
C LEU A 4 9.84 -4.09 -13.33
N GLU A 5 10.70 -4.51 -14.26
CA GLU A 5 10.42 -5.64 -15.14
C GLU A 5 10.43 -6.99 -14.41
N LYS A 6 11.35 -7.17 -13.43
CA LYS A 6 11.57 -8.46 -12.77
C LYS A 6 10.84 -8.60 -11.43
N CYS A 7 10.78 -7.53 -10.65
CA CYS A 7 10.24 -7.59 -9.29
C CYS A 7 8.77 -7.18 -9.22
N PHE A 8 8.36 -6.23 -10.05
CA PHE A 8 7.00 -5.71 -10.03
C PHE A 8 5.91 -6.76 -10.32
N PRO A 9 6.11 -7.76 -11.20
CA PRO A 9 5.15 -8.85 -11.37
C PRO A 9 4.94 -9.71 -10.12
N LEU A 10 5.89 -9.69 -9.18
CA LEU A 10 5.82 -10.47 -7.94
C LEU A 10 5.04 -9.77 -6.82
N TYR A 11 4.66 -8.51 -7.01
CA TYR A 11 3.96 -7.72 -6.00
C TYR A 11 2.53 -8.22 -5.73
N ASN A 12 1.92 -8.83 -6.72
CA ASN A 12 0.53 -9.27 -6.70
C ASN A 12 0.41 -10.75 -6.98
N THR A 13 -0.65 -11.38 -6.50
CA THR A 13 -0.92 -12.81 -6.71
C THR A 13 -1.56 -13.09 -8.06
N ARG A 14 -2.19 -12.06 -8.67
CA ARG A 14 -2.76 -12.15 -10.01
C ARG A 14 -1.87 -11.45 -11.04
N ALA A 15 -1.76 -12.06 -12.22
CA ALA A 15 -1.11 -11.42 -13.35
C ALA A 15 -1.81 -10.10 -13.71
N ARG A 16 -1.03 -9.08 -14.05
CA ARG A 16 -1.57 -7.80 -14.50
C ARG A 16 -2.42 -7.98 -15.76
N ARG A 17 -3.63 -7.43 -15.72
CA ARG A 17 -4.53 -7.42 -16.88
C ARG A 17 -4.16 -6.36 -17.91
N ASP A 18 -3.54 -5.28 -17.47
CA ASP A 18 -3.14 -4.16 -18.32
C ASP A 18 -1.62 -3.97 -18.26
N PRO A 19 -0.89 -4.33 -19.33
CA PRO A 19 0.55 -4.11 -19.41
C PRO A 19 0.92 -2.62 -19.49
N ASP A 20 -0.02 -1.75 -19.86
CA ASP A 20 0.22 -0.33 -20.09
C ASP A 20 -0.07 0.57 -18.87
N VAL A 21 -0.42 0.00 -17.71
CA VAL A 21 -0.70 0.80 -16.49
C VAL A 21 0.42 1.80 -16.19
N LEU A 22 1.68 1.45 -16.43
CA LEU A 22 2.81 2.37 -16.23
C LEU A 22 2.93 3.45 -17.30
N SER A 23 2.32 3.29 -18.48
CA SER A 23 2.36 4.31 -19.54
C SER A 23 1.60 5.59 -19.15
N HIS A 24 0.65 5.46 -18.22
CA HIS A 24 -0.13 6.57 -17.68
C HIS A 24 0.52 7.21 -16.44
N ALA A 25 1.61 6.64 -15.94
CA ALA A 25 2.29 7.15 -14.76
C ALA A 25 3.26 8.29 -15.12
N ILE A 26 3.14 9.42 -14.41
CA ILE A 26 4.12 10.51 -14.50
C ILE A 26 5.27 10.17 -13.55
N LEU A 27 6.35 9.64 -14.09
CA LEU A 27 7.55 9.30 -13.32
C LEU A 27 8.48 10.52 -13.25
N ARG A 28 8.76 10.98 -12.03
CA ARG A 28 9.70 12.06 -11.78
C ARG A 28 10.97 11.51 -11.15
N HIS A 29 12.04 11.52 -11.91
CA HIS A 29 13.33 10.97 -11.49
C HIS A 29 13.90 11.69 -10.27
N GLU A 30 13.76 13.00 -10.21
CA GLU A 30 14.21 13.84 -9.08
C GLU A 30 13.53 13.46 -7.76
N VAL A 31 12.24 13.10 -7.79
CA VAL A 31 11.51 12.62 -6.62
C VAL A 31 12.06 11.27 -6.16
N GLY A 32 12.27 10.34 -7.11
CA GLY A 32 12.88 9.05 -6.82
C GLY A 32 14.27 9.19 -6.18
N LEU A 33 15.09 10.10 -6.67
CA LEU A 33 16.42 10.38 -6.10
C LEU A 33 16.34 11.00 -4.70
N ALA A 34 15.38 11.89 -4.45
CA ALA A 34 15.20 12.50 -3.12
C ALA A 34 14.88 11.44 -2.06
N PHE A 35 13.99 10.50 -2.38
CA PHE A 35 13.54 9.45 -1.44
C PHE A 35 14.50 8.25 -1.35
N ASN A 36 14.99 7.76 -2.47
CA ASN A 36 15.77 6.51 -2.57
C ASN A 36 17.25 6.74 -2.94
N GLY A 37 17.69 8.01 -3.06
CA GLY A 37 19.05 8.36 -3.41
C GLY A 37 20.02 8.30 -2.22
N PRO A 38 21.20 8.94 -2.34
CA PRO A 38 22.27 8.87 -1.32
C PRO A 38 21.82 9.28 0.09
N ASN A 39 20.85 10.17 0.21
CA ASN A 39 20.34 10.64 1.49
C ASN A 39 19.38 9.65 2.15
N ASN A 40 18.87 8.68 1.39
CA ASN A 40 17.97 7.62 1.86
C ASN A 40 16.85 8.14 2.78
N GLU A 41 16.11 9.15 2.33
CA GLU A 41 15.02 9.75 3.11
C GLU A 41 13.96 8.71 3.48
N GLN A 42 13.57 7.87 2.52
CA GLN A 42 12.58 6.80 2.74
C GLN A 42 13.02 5.82 3.84
N GLY A 43 14.31 5.43 3.87
CA GLY A 43 14.83 4.51 4.87
C GLY A 43 14.94 5.11 6.29
N ARG A 44 14.81 6.43 6.43
CA ARG A 44 14.86 7.14 7.71
C ARG A 44 13.48 7.56 8.22
N MET A 45 12.43 7.41 7.42
CA MET A 45 11.07 7.78 7.79
C MET A 45 10.53 6.83 8.84
N ASP A 46 10.07 7.38 9.96
CA ASP A 46 9.31 6.66 10.98
C ASP A 46 8.24 7.59 11.56
N PHE A 47 7.01 7.41 11.16
CA PHE A 47 5.87 8.21 11.59
C PHE A 47 5.00 7.52 12.64
N ARG A 48 5.40 6.36 13.16
CA ARG A 48 4.58 5.58 14.10
C ARG A 48 4.14 6.38 15.33
N ALA A 49 5.03 7.21 15.87
CA ALA A 49 4.71 8.07 17.01
C ALA A 49 3.66 9.15 16.66
N ASP A 50 3.61 9.59 15.40
CA ASP A 50 2.68 10.62 14.94
C ASP A 50 1.30 10.06 14.55
N LEU A 51 1.21 8.75 14.27
CA LEU A 51 -0.05 8.10 13.89
C LEU A 51 -1.12 8.21 14.99
N ALA A 52 -0.71 8.26 16.27
CA ALA A 52 -1.64 8.46 17.40
C ALA A 52 -2.34 9.85 17.38
N ARG A 53 -1.82 10.78 16.58
CA ARG A 53 -2.37 12.15 16.43
C ARG A 53 -3.37 12.28 15.29
N VAL A 54 -3.61 11.21 14.54
CA VAL A 54 -4.59 11.19 13.44
C VAL A 54 -5.98 11.46 13.99
N LYS A 55 -6.74 12.35 13.30
CA LYS A 55 -8.07 12.81 13.72
C LYS A 55 -9.17 12.50 12.71
N CYS A 56 -8.84 11.84 11.59
CA CYS A 56 -9.82 11.44 10.58
C CYS A 56 -9.97 9.91 10.56
N PRO A 57 -11.10 9.40 10.07
CA PRO A 57 -11.24 7.98 9.80
C PRO A 57 -10.15 7.46 8.86
N VAL A 58 -9.66 6.26 9.12
CA VAL A 58 -8.60 5.59 8.34
C VAL A 58 -9.06 4.21 7.92
N LEU A 59 -9.00 3.92 6.63
CA LEU A 59 -9.17 2.58 6.10
C LEU A 59 -7.81 2.00 5.74
N VAL A 60 -7.49 0.85 6.30
CA VAL A 60 -6.27 0.09 5.99
C VAL A 60 -6.66 -1.18 5.25
N LEU A 61 -6.17 -1.32 4.02
CA LEU A 61 -6.34 -2.53 3.21
C LEU A 61 -5.01 -3.28 3.16
N ALA A 62 -4.97 -4.53 3.60
CA ALA A 62 -3.74 -5.31 3.70
C ALA A 62 -3.90 -6.68 3.06
N GLY A 63 -3.01 -7.01 2.09
CA GLY A 63 -2.91 -8.35 1.53
C GLY A 63 -2.06 -9.25 2.43
N ASP A 64 -2.50 -10.48 2.69
CA ASP A 64 -1.77 -11.42 3.53
C ASP A 64 -0.56 -12.05 2.83
N MET A 65 -0.50 -11.94 1.50
CA MET A 65 0.62 -12.39 0.67
C MET A 65 1.45 -11.22 0.10
N ASP A 66 1.39 -10.04 0.74
CA ASP A 66 2.20 -8.89 0.32
C ASP A 66 3.69 -9.16 0.55
N PRO A 67 4.51 -9.26 -0.51
CA PRO A 67 5.95 -9.50 -0.37
C PRO A 67 6.74 -8.23 -0.05
N ILE A 68 6.12 -7.06 -0.12
CA ILE A 68 6.76 -5.76 0.08
C ILE A 68 6.56 -5.28 1.50
N ILE A 69 5.32 -5.34 1.99
CA ILE A 69 4.95 -4.97 3.36
C ILE A 69 4.23 -6.16 3.99
N PRO A 70 4.96 -7.05 4.68
CA PRO A 70 4.35 -8.16 5.38
C PRO A 70 3.20 -7.70 6.27
N ILE A 71 2.12 -8.47 6.30
CA ILE A 71 0.89 -8.08 7.01
C ILE A 71 1.13 -7.72 8.48
N SER A 72 2.09 -8.37 9.14
CA SER A 72 2.47 -8.06 10.52
C SER A 72 2.96 -6.62 10.70
N LEU A 73 3.64 -6.05 9.70
CA LEU A 73 4.07 -4.65 9.73
C LEU A 73 2.89 -3.70 9.52
N THR A 74 1.95 -4.06 8.66
CA THR A 74 0.73 -3.28 8.45
C THR A 74 -0.16 -3.30 9.69
N GLU A 75 -0.28 -4.45 10.37
CA GLU A 75 -0.96 -4.58 11.65
C GLU A 75 -0.29 -3.73 12.74
N THR A 76 1.05 -3.74 12.81
CA THR A 76 1.82 -2.90 13.74
C THR A 76 1.57 -1.41 13.49
N MET A 77 1.56 -0.99 12.24
CA MET A 77 1.25 0.39 11.85
C MET A 77 -0.18 0.77 12.23
N ALA A 78 -1.15 -0.09 11.92
CA ALA A 78 -2.55 0.15 12.24
C ALA A 78 -2.80 0.24 13.76
N ALA A 79 -2.06 -0.53 14.57
CA ALA A 79 -2.12 -0.46 16.02
C ALA A 79 -1.60 0.87 16.62
N CYS A 80 -0.85 1.65 15.83
CA CYS A 80 -0.42 3.00 16.22
C CYS A 80 -1.51 4.07 16.00
N LEU A 81 -2.56 3.76 15.24
CA LEU A 81 -3.69 4.66 14.99
C LEU A 81 -4.68 4.65 16.17
N PRO A 82 -5.47 5.73 16.37
CA PRO A 82 -6.57 5.71 17.33
C PRO A 82 -7.57 4.59 17.00
N PRO A 83 -7.85 3.64 17.91
CA PRO A 83 -8.64 2.45 17.58
C PRO A 83 -10.06 2.74 17.07
N HIS A 84 -10.64 3.86 17.49
CA HIS A 84 -12.00 4.28 17.09
C HIS A 84 -12.05 4.91 15.69
N LEU A 85 -10.90 5.23 15.10
CA LEU A 85 -10.80 5.82 13.76
C LEU A 85 -10.35 4.81 12.69
N VAL A 86 -9.82 3.65 13.09
CA VAL A 86 -9.25 2.71 12.13
C VAL A 86 -10.24 1.59 11.78
N ARG A 87 -10.44 1.37 10.50
CA ARG A 87 -11.03 0.16 9.92
C ARG A 87 -9.94 -0.62 9.19
N PHE A 88 -9.62 -1.82 9.68
CA PHE A 88 -8.61 -2.70 9.10
C PHE A 88 -9.29 -3.85 8.33
N GLU A 89 -8.92 -4.01 7.07
CA GLU A 89 -9.45 -5.06 6.20
C GLU A 89 -8.31 -5.94 5.68
N ARG A 90 -8.32 -7.19 6.11
CA ARG A 90 -7.40 -8.22 5.62
C ARG A 90 -7.94 -8.85 4.35
N PHE A 91 -7.10 -8.94 3.32
CA PHE A 91 -7.41 -9.58 2.05
C PHE A 91 -6.61 -10.87 1.92
N GLU A 92 -7.31 -11.99 1.93
CA GLU A 92 -6.72 -13.32 1.78
C GLU A 92 -6.27 -13.55 0.34
N ASN A 93 -5.11 -14.20 0.18
CA ASN A 93 -4.50 -14.49 -1.12
C ASN A 93 -4.26 -13.26 -2.00
N CYS A 94 -4.07 -12.10 -1.39
CA CYS A 94 -3.77 -10.84 -2.06
C CYS A 94 -2.37 -10.35 -1.71
N GLY A 95 -1.69 -9.79 -2.71
CA GLY A 95 -0.38 -9.16 -2.57
C GLY A 95 -0.47 -7.67 -2.22
N HIS A 96 0.53 -6.92 -2.69
CA HIS A 96 0.70 -5.48 -2.38
C HIS A 96 -0.45 -4.60 -2.87
N GLY A 97 -1.04 -4.92 -4.01
CA GLY A 97 -2.16 -4.19 -4.59
C GLY A 97 -3.47 -4.95 -4.46
N VAL A 98 -4.12 -4.94 -3.30
CA VAL A 98 -5.37 -5.69 -3.07
C VAL A 98 -6.46 -5.35 -4.10
N HIS A 99 -6.50 -4.11 -4.59
CA HIS A 99 -7.43 -3.67 -5.63
C HIS A 99 -7.13 -4.27 -7.02
N LEU A 100 -5.96 -4.82 -7.22
CA LEU A 100 -5.57 -5.55 -8.43
C LEU A 100 -5.89 -7.05 -8.28
N ASP A 101 -5.73 -7.59 -7.09
CA ASP A 101 -5.94 -9.02 -6.81
C ASP A 101 -7.41 -9.34 -6.52
N ASP A 102 -8.12 -8.50 -5.77
CA ASP A 102 -9.55 -8.61 -5.50
C ASP A 102 -10.27 -7.26 -5.67
N PRO A 103 -10.45 -6.80 -6.93
CA PRO A 103 -11.04 -5.50 -7.21
C PRO A 103 -12.48 -5.37 -6.70
N GLU A 104 -13.28 -6.43 -6.78
CA GLU A 104 -14.68 -6.38 -6.36
C GLU A 104 -14.81 -6.08 -4.87
N ARG A 105 -14.08 -6.81 -4.03
CA ARG A 105 -14.09 -6.59 -2.58
C ARG A 105 -13.43 -5.27 -2.22
N ALA A 106 -12.28 -4.96 -2.83
CA ALA A 106 -11.53 -3.75 -2.51
C ALA A 106 -12.36 -2.48 -2.79
N PHE A 107 -12.98 -2.37 -3.96
CA PHE A 107 -13.80 -1.22 -4.30
C PHE A 107 -15.13 -1.17 -3.54
N ARG A 108 -15.72 -2.31 -3.19
CA ARG A 108 -16.89 -2.35 -2.31
C ARG A 108 -16.54 -1.79 -0.92
N VAL A 109 -15.49 -2.27 -0.30
CA VAL A 109 -15.02 -1.81 1.03
C VAL A 109 -14.67 -0.33 1.01
N LEU A 110 -13.97 0.12 -0.03
CA LEU A 110 -13.61 1.53 -0.20
C LEU A 110 -14.86 2.41 -0.32
N ARG A 111 -15.84 1.97 -1.13
CA ARG A 111 -17.10 2.69 -1.31
C ARG A 111 -17.89 2.78 0.01
N GLU A 112 -18.01 1.67 0.73
CA GLU A 112 -18.67 1.65 2.04
C GLU A 112 -18.02 2.63 3.01
N PHE A 113 -16.69 2.65 3.06
CA PHE A 113 -15.95 3.55 3.93
C PHE A 113 -16.12 5.03 3.57
N ILE A 114 -16.15 5.37 2.28
CA ILE A 114 -16.33 6.77 1.83
C ILE A 114 -17.74 7.27 2.11
N LEU A 115 -18.74 6.39 2.07
CA LEU A 115 -20.14 6.73 2.23
C LEU A 115 -20.66 6.62 3.67
N SER A 116 -19.81 6.10 4.59
CA SER A 116 -20.14 6.07 6.03
C SER A 116 -19.85 7.42 6.69
#